data_3268bb3ea8b1ab28b8d9760a2ac72396
#
_entry.id   3268bb3ea8b1ab28b8d9760a2ac72396
#
_cell.length_a   1.000
_cell.length_b   1.000
_cell.length_c   1.000
_cell.angle_alpha   90.00
_cell.angle_beta   90.00
_cell.angle_gamma   90.00
#
_symmetry.space_group_name_H-M   'P 1'
#
loop_
_entity.id
_entity.type
_entity.pdbx_description
1 polymer ?
#
loop_
_entity_poly.entity_id
_entity_poly.type
_entity_poly.pdbx_seq_one_letter_code
_entity_poly.pdbx_strand_id
1 'polypeptide(L)'
;VQPNVKIYVEDLNPCGRKVILFLHGWPGSHKLFEYQFDQLSKMGYRCIGIDTRGFGYSDKPYDGYNYNRLSDDVRCVVNELGIKNFILAGHSTGGAIAIRYMARHKGHGVAKLALFAAAAPSLIKRPNFPYGSNKEDIINIIQGTYLDRPKMLRDFGDIFFFQHTTQPFSEWFLQLGFQAAGWATAEIAKMWIEEVLFNDLEEIRVPTLIIHGIHDKVVPFQLGEVQNQCIKNSRLVPFIFSGHGSFYDQKDDFNMELMRFIEE
;
A
#
# COMPACT_ATOMS: atom_id res chain seq x y z
N VAL A 1 3.38 -11.04 -16.14
CA VAL A 1 2.31 -11.77 -15.42
C VAL A 1 2.53 -13.24 -15.67
N GLN A 2 2.32 -14.04 -14.63
CA GLN A 2 2.18 -15.49 -14.80
C GLN A 2 1.11 -15.73 -15.89
N PRO A 3 1.36 -16.56 -16.92
CA PRO A 3 0.31 -16.83 -17.90
C PRO A 3 -0.97 -17.21 -17.17
N ASN A 4 -2.08 -16.54 -17.50
CA ASN A 4 -3.43 -16.78 -16.97
C ASN A 4 -3.77 -16.18 -15.57
N VAL A 5 -2.97 -15.33 -14.96
CA VAL A 5 -3.39 -14.57 -13.77
C VAL A 5 -3.91 -13.20 -14.19
N LYS A 6 -5.19 -12.94 -13.95
CA LYS A 6 -5.84 -11.66 -14.25
C LYS A 6 -5.73 -10.73 -13.06
N ILE A 7 -5.28 -9.51 -13.31
CA ILE A 7 -5.23 -8.43 -12.32
C ILE A 7 -6.38 -7.47 -12.60
N TYR A 8 -7.22 -7.24 -11.58
CA TYR A 8 -8.30 -6.28 -11.67
C TYR A 8 -7.77 -4.85 -11.57
N VAL A 9 -8.31 -3.98 -12.41
CA VAL A 9 -7.98 -2.55 -12.45
C VAL A 9 -9.27 -1.75 -12.45
N GLU A 10 -9.42 -0.86 -11.47
CA GLU A 10 -10.42 0.20 -11.49
C GLU A 10 -9.80 1.45 -12.13
N ASP A 11 -10.41 2.01 -13.16
CA ASP A 11 -9.88 3.15 -13.91
C ASP A 11 -10.92 4.25 -14.01
N LEU A 12 -10.82 5.25 -13.15
CA LEU A 12 -11.75 6.35 -13.05
C LEU A 12 -11.20 7.59 -13.74
N ASN A 13 -12.09 8.26 -14.52
CA ASN A 13 -11.76 9.45 -15.28
C ASN A 13 -10.59 9.24 -16.27
N PRO A 14 -10.70 8.33 -17.26
CA PRO A 14 -9.59 7.96 -18.17
C PRO A 14 -9.00 9.13 -18.97
N CYS A 15 -9.75 10.23 -19.12
CA CYS A 15 -9.29 11.47 -19.78
C CYS A 15 -8.70 12.49 -18.79
N GLY A 16 -8.48 12.12 -17.54
CA GLY A 16 -7.95 13.01 -16.51
C GLY A 16 -6.55 13.53 -16.84
N ARG A 17 -6.28 14.77 -16.39
CA ARG A 17 -5.05 15.54 -16.73
C ARG A 17 -3.73 14.96 -16.20
N LYS A 18 -3.77 14.25 -15.07
CA LYS A 18 -2.63 13.55 -14.46
C LYS A 18 -3.11 12.20 -13.96
N VAL A 19 -2.25 11.20 -14.04
CA VAL A 19 -2.55 9.83 -13.69
C VAL A 19 -1.96 9.49 -12.32
N ILE A 20 -2.77 8.91 -11.45
CA ILE A 20 -2.36 8.39 -10.15
C ILE A 20 -2.70 6.91 -10.12
N LEU A 21 -1.68 6.07 -9.93
CA LEU A 21 -1.83 4.62 -9.79
C LEU A 21 -1.70 4.23 -8.33
N PHE A 22 -2.77 3.70 -7.74
CA PHE A 22 -2.85 3.34 -6.34
C PHE A 22 -2.66 1.84 -6.11
N LEU A 23 -1.79 1.50 -5.18
CA LEU A 23 -1.56 0.15 -4.68
C LEU A 23 -2.03 0.06 -3.23
N HIS A 24 -3.01 -0.79 -2.98
CA HIS A 24 -3.60 -0.97 -1.65
C HIS A 24 -2.69 -1.72 -0.69
N GLY A 25 -2.94 -1.54 0.61
CA GLY A 25 -2.36 -2.34 1.69
C GLY A 25 -3.08 -3.67 1.92
N TRP A 26 -2.41 -4.56 2.63
CA TRP A 26 -2.99 -5.81 3.12
C TRP A 26 -4.00 -5.52 4.25
N PRO A 27 -5.10 -6.26 4.34
CA PRO A 27 -5.64 -7.25 3.41
C PRO A 27 -6.70 -6.68 2.46
N GLY A 28 -6.61 -5.40 2.13
CA GLY A 28 -7.62 -4.65 1.42
C GLY A 28 -7.70 -4.89 -0.10
N SER A 29 -8.28 -3.93 -0.79
CA SER A 29 -8.41 -3.84 -2.25
C SER A 29 -8.32 -2.38 -2.68
N HIS A 30 -8.44 -2.07 -3.99
CA HIS A 30 -8.52 -0.70 -4.49
C HIS A 30 -9.56 0.16 -3.75
N LYS A 31 -10.63 -0.44 -3.25
CA LYS A 31 -11.70 0.24 -2.50
C LYS A 31 -11.22 0.90 -1.21
N LEU A 32 -10.04 0.55 -0.73
CA LEU A 32 -9.42 1.25 0.40
C LEU A 32 -9.29 2.76 0.13
N PHE A 33 -9.16 3.16 -1.13
CA PHE A 33 -9.02 4.54 -1.58
C PHE A 33 -10.30 5.14 -2.17
N GLU A 34 -11.46 4.58 -1.89
CA GLU A 34 -12.73 5.02 -2.50
C GLU A 34 -13.00 6.52 -2.28
N TYR A 35 -12.68 7.06 -1.09
CA TYR A 35 -12.83 8.49 -0.78
C TYR A 35 -11.84 9.37 -1.58
N GLN A 36 -10.63 8.87 -1.83
CA GLN A 36 -9.64 9.54 -2.67
C GLN A 36 -10.07 9.51 -4.12
N PHE A 37 -10.56 8.37 -4.60
CA PHE A 37 -11.06 8.22 -5.97
C PHE A 37 -12.22 9.17 -6.25
N ASP A 38 -13.20 9.27 -5.36
CA ASP A 38 -14.33 10.18 -5.52
C ASP A 38 -13.90 11.64 -5.60
N GLN A 39 -13.05 12.09 -4.68
CA GLN A 39 -12.62 13.47 -4.64
C GLN A 39 -11.65 13.84 -5.77
N LEU A 40 -10.60 13.04 -5.99
CA LEU A 40 -9.56 13.34 -6.98
C LEU A 40 -10.10 13.26 -8.41
N SER A 41 -10.99 12.31 -8.72
CA SER A 41 -11.62 12.21 -10.04
C SER A 41 -12.49 13.42 -10.36
N LYS A 42 -13.24 13.94 -9.37
CA LYS A 42 -14.02 15.19 -9.51
C LYS A 42 -13.14 16.41 -9.77
N MET A 43 -11.90 16.38 -9.30
CA MET A 43 -10.90 17.44 -9.53
C MET A 43 -10.13 17.27 -10.83
N GLY A 44 -10.49 16.30 -11.67
CA GLY A 44 -9.95 16.11 -13.01
C GLY A 44 -8.71 15.20 -13.09
N TYR A 45 -8.37 14.47 -12.02
CA TYR A 45 -7.31 13.45 -12.05
C TYR A 45 -7.84 12.11 -12.58
N ARG A 46 -7.01 11.35 -13.26
CA ARG A 46 -7.27 9.94 -13.56
C ARG A 46 -6.78 9.09 -12.40
N CYS A 47 -7.68 8.40 -11.73
CA CYS A 47 -7.38 7.53 -10.61
C CYS A 47 -7.46 6.07 -11.03
N ILE A 48 -6.36 5.34 -10.92
CA ILE A 48 -6.28 3.92 -11.24
C ILE A 48 -5.99 3.16 -9.97
N GLY A 49 -6.82 2.18 -9.63
CA GLY A 49 -6.61 1.27 -8.50
C GLY A 49 -6.36 -0.15 -8.99
N ILE A 50 -5.32 -0.79 -8.49
CA ILE A 50 -5.03 -2.20 -8.77
C ILE A 50 -5.39 -3.03 -7.56
N ASP A 51 -6.13 -4.12 -7.76
CA ASP A 51 -6.20 -5.21 -6.79
C ASP A 51 -5.00 -6.13 -7.01
N THR A 52 -4.14 -6.28 -6.02
CA THR A 52 -3.02 -7.21 -6.12
C THR A 52 -3.52 -8.66 -6.22
N ARG A 53 -2.72 -9.56 -6.84
CA ARG A 53 -3.08 -10.99 -6.88
C ARG A 53 -3.49 -11.50 -5.50
N GLY A 54 -4.50 -12.33 -5.42
CA GLY A 54 -5.02 -12.87 -4.17
C GLY A 54 -6.04 -11.99 -3.46
N PHE A 55 -6.22 -10.73 -3.88
CA PHE A 55 -7.05 -9.73 -3.20
C PHE A 55 -8.13 -9.15 -4.13
N GLY A 56 -9.16 -8.57 -3.51
CA GLY A 56 -10.23 -7.90 -4.22
C GLY A 56 -10.82 -8.76 -5.33
N TYR A 57 -10.90 -8.19 -6.53
CA TYR A 57 -11.44 -8.84 -7.73
C TYR A 57 -10.38 -9.50 -8.62
N SER A 58 -9.10 -9.42 -8.26
CA SER A 58 -8.04 -10.12 -8.96
C SER A 58 -8.10 -11.63 -8.75
N ASP A 59 -7.51 -12.39 -9.67
CA ASP A 59 -7.34 -13.83 -9.52
C ASP A 59 -6.53 -14.16 -8.26
N LYS A 60 -6.79 -15.35 -7.72
CA LYS A 60 -6.26 -15.81 -6.44
C LYS A 60 -5.40 -17.06 -6.61
N PRO A 61 -4.23 -16.96 -7.28
CA PRO A 61 -3.31 -18.09 -7.41
C PRO A 61 -2.81 -18.54 -6.03
N TYR A 62 -2.30 -19.77 -5.93
CA TYR A 62 -1.73 -20.29 -4.68
C TYR A 62 -0.31 -19.80 -4.43
N ASP A 63 0.39 -19.27 -5.43
CA ASP A 63 1.79 -18.83 -5.39
C ASP A 63 2.03 -17.44 -5.96
N GLY A 64 3.29 -17.00 -5.90
CA GLY A 64 3.71 -15.72 -6.45
C GLY A 64 3.53 -14.54 -5.51
N TYR A 65 3.50 -14.77 -4.22
CA TYR A 65 3.38 -13.74 -3.19
C TYR A 65 4.76 -13.31 -2.67
N ASN A 66 5.52 -12.64 -3.54
CA ASN A 66 6.79 -12.00 -3.19
C ASN A 66 6.87 -10.63 -3.88
N TYR A 67 7.67 -9.71 -3.35
CA TYR A 67 7.73 -8.33 -3.87
C TYR A 67 8.14 -8.28 -5.35
N ASN A 68 9.02 -9.17 -5.81
CA ASN A 68 9.40 -9.21 -7.21
C ASN A 68 8.20 -9.49 -8.12
N ARG A 69 7.42 -10.53 -7.80
CA ARG A 69 6.25 -10.90 -8.59
C ARG A 69 5.15 -9.84 -8.51
N LEU A 70 4.90 -9.30 -7.32
CA LEU A 70 3.90 -8.26 -7.15
C LEU A 70 4.25 -6.98 -7.92
N SER A 71 5.53 -6.61 -7.95
CA SER A 71 6.00 -5.47 -8.76
C SER A 71 5.98 -5.77 -10.27
N ASP A 72 6.21 -7.02 -10.69
CA ASP A 72 6.08 -7.44 -12.08
C ASP A 72 4.61 -7.37 -12.56
N ASP A 73 3.64 -7.71 -11.69
CA ASP A 73 2.22 -7.55 -11.99
C ASP A 73 1.86 -6.07 -12.22
N VAL A 74 2.34 -5.18 -11.36
CA VAL A 74 2.18 -3.72 -11.56
C VAL A 74 2.79 -3.28 -12.88
N ARG A 75 3.99 -3.77 -13.22
CA ARG A 75 4.65 -3.46 -14.49
C ARG A 75 3.83 -3.90 -15.70
N CYS A 76 3.19 -5.06 -15.63
CA CYS A 76 2.32 -5.53 -16.69
C CYS A 76 1.09 -4.64 -16.86
N VAL A 77 0.43 -4.23 -15.77
CA VAL A 77 -0.69 -3.29 -15.82
C VAL A 77 -0.27 -1.95 -16.42
N VAL A 78 0.87 -1.40 -16.02
CA VAL A 78 1.41 -0.14 -16.57
C VAL A 78 1.62 -0.25 -18.08
N ASN A 79 2.16 -1.38 -18.56
CA ASN A 79 2.38 -1.62 -19.98
C ASN A 79 1.06 -1.77 -20.74
N GLU A 80 0.11 -2.53 -20.21
CA GLU A 80 -1.19 -2.80 -20.86
C GLU A 80 -2.01 -1.50 -20.98
N LEU A 81 -2.01 -0.67 -19.94
CA LEU A 81 -2.68 0.63 -19.96
C LEU A 81 -1.91 1.70 -20.76
N GLY A 82 -0.67 1.45 -21.15
CA GLY A 82 0.19 2.39 -21.86
C GLY A 82 0.46 3.69 -21.10
N ILE A 83 0.34 3.68 -19.77
CA ILE A 83 0.50 4.89 -18.95
C ILE A 83 1.97 5.25 -18.77
N LYS A 84 2.23 6.57 -18.86
CA LYS A 84 3.55 7.16 -18.69
C LYS A 84 3.41 8.45 -17.90
N ASN A 85 4.48 8.87 -17.25
CA ASN A 85 4.52 10.11 -16.47
C ASN A 85 3.43 10.15 -15.40
N PHE A 86 3.25 9.03 -14.66
CA PHE A 86 2.24 8.89 -13.63
C PHE A 86 2.81 8.98 -12.22
N ILE A 87 1.94 9.24 -11.25
CA ILE A 87 2.24 9.16 -9.82
C ILE A 87 1.97 7.73 -9.37
N LEU A 88 2.99 7.04 -8.85
CA LEU A 88 2.80 5.76 -8.19
C LEU A 88 2.53 6.00 -6.71
N ALA A 89 1.36 5.61 -6.24
CA ALA A 89 0.93 5.80 -4.86
C ALA A 89 0.72 4.43 -4.19
N GLY A 90 1.33 4.19 -3.04
CA GLY A 90 1.22 2.91 -2.35
C GLY A 90 1.04 3.03 -0.86
N HIS A 91 0.08 2.29 -0.30
CA HIS A 91 -0.18 2.20 1.13
C HIS A 91 0.36 0.89 1.70
N SER A 92 1.05 0.96 2.84
CA SER A 92 1.46 -0.23 3.60
C SER A 92 2.24 -1.23 2.72
N THR A 93 1.78 -2.47 2.57
CA THR A 93 2.32 -3.47 1.64
C THR A 93 2.34 -2.96 0.19
N GLY A 94 1.32 -2.21 -0.24
CA GLY A 94 1.31 -1.55 -1.56
C GLY A 94 2.43 -0.53 -1.71
N GLY A 95 2.80 0.18 -0.64
CA GLY A 95 3.97 1.05 -0.59
C GLY A 95 5.29 0.28 -0.74
N ALA A 96 5.41 -0.87 -0.08
CA ALA A 96 6.56 -1.76 -0.24
C ALA A 96 6.66 -2.33 -1.67
N ILE A 97 5.54 -2.69 -2.30
CA ILE A 97 5.48 -3.10 -3.70
C ILE A 97 5.92 -1.94 -4.62
N ALA A 98 5.47 -0.71 -4.35
CA ALA A 98 5.89 0.48 -5.10
C ALA A 98 7.41 0.71 -5.00
N ILE A 99 8.00 0.58 -3.82
CA ILE A 99 9.46 0.68 -3.60
C ILE A 99 10.19 -0.39 -4.41
N ARG A 100 9.75 -1.66 -4.38
CA ARG A 100 10.32 -2.73 -5.21
C ARG A 100 10.16 -2.44 -6.70
N TYR A 101 9.05 -1.87 -7.12
CA TYR A 101 8.84 -1.44 -8.51
C TYR A 101 9.89 -0.40 -8.94
N MET A 102 10.14 0.60 -8.09
CA MET A 102 11.14 1.64 -8.38
C MET A 102 12.54 1.06 -8.57
N ALA A 103 12.96 0.14 -7.72
CA ALA A 103 14.27 -0.51 -7.83
C ALA A 103 14.32 -1.49 -9.02
N ARG A 104 13.40 -2.46 -9.05
CA ARG A 104 13.41 -3.57 -10.01
C ARG A 104 13.17 -3.13 -11.46
N HIS A 105 12.28 -2.18 -11.68
CA HIS A 105 11.91 -1.66 -13.00
C HIS A 105 12.47 -0.27 -13.29
N LYS A 106 13.42 0.21 -12.45
CA LYS A 106 14.05 1.53 -12.58
C LYS A 106 13.02 2.65 -12.71
N GLY A 107 11.93 2.55 -11.94
CA GLY A 107 10.85 3.53 -11.93
C GLY A 107 10.16 3.73 -13.28
N HIS A 108 10.06 2.69 -14.10
CA HIS A 108 9.51 2.81 -15.45
C HIS A 108 8.16 3.52 -15.48
N GLY A 109 8.11 4.65 -16.16
CA GLY A 109 6.92 5.48 -16.33
C GLY A 109 6.53 6.33 -15.12
N VAL A 110 7.17 6.17 -13.96
CA VAL A 110 6.87 6.90 -12.73
C VAL A 110 7.54 8.28 -12.76
N ALA A 111 6.74 9.33 -12.62
CA ALA A 111 7.22 10.70 -12.46
C ALA A 111 7.44 11.09 -10.99
N LYS A 112 6.56 10.63 -10.12
CA LYS A 112 6.58 10.88 -8.67
C LYS A 112 6.13 9.64 -7.91
N LEU A 113 6.61 9.50 -6.68
CA LEU A 113 6.24 8.40 -5.77
C LEU A 113 5.52 8.96 -4.54
N ALA A 114 4.40 8.37 -4.16
CA ALA A 114 3.69 8.69 -2.92
C ALA A 114 3.58 7.44 -2.04
N LEU A 115 4.14 7.48 -0.84
CA LEU A 115 4.17 6.38 0.12
C LEU A 115 3.31 6.74 1.32
N PHE A 116 2.34 5.88 1.63
CA PHE A 116 1.43 6.07 2.75
C PHE A 116 1.65 4.94 3.75
N ALA A 117 2.26 5.24 4.89
CA ALA A 117 2.61 4.25 5.92
C ALA A 117 3.22 2.97 5.32
N ALA A 118 4.16 3.10 4.37
CA ALA A 118 4.71 1.97 3.61
C ALA A 118 5.45 0.97 4.51
N ALA A 119 5.18 -0.33 4.33
CA ALA A 119 5.75 -1.43 5.11
C ALA A 119 7.20 -1.76 4.68
N ALA A 120 8.06 -0.75 4.69
CA ALA A 120 9.45 -0.81 4.23
C ALA A 120 10.38 0.00 5.16
N PRO A 121 11.68 -0.31 5.23
CA PRO A 121 12.41 -1.36 4.50
C PRO A 121 12.20 -2.78 5.03
N SER A 122 11.70 -2.94 6.24
CA SER A 122 11.31 -4.22 6.86
C SER A 122 10.17 -4.00 7.83
N LEU A 123 9.09 -4.77 7.70
CA LEU A 123 7.97 -4.70 8.64
C LEU A 123 8.30 -5.35 9.99
N ILE A 124 9.29 -6.23 10.04
CA ILE A 124 9.73 -6.86 11.29
C ILE A 124 11.10 -6.35 11.73
N LYS A 125 11.33 -6.40 13.02
CA LYS A 125 12.65 -6.13 13.62
C LYS A 125 13.73 -7.06 13.06
N ARG A 126 14.92 -6.51 12.85
CA ARG A 126 16.13 -7.24 12.39
C ARG A 126 17.31 -6.93 13.32
N PRO A 127 18.39 -7.70 13.32
CA PRO A 127 19.52 -7.47 14.24
C PRO A 127 20.06 -6.04 14.25
N ASN A 128 20.10 -5.37 13.09
CA ASN A 128 20.57 -3.98 12.95
C ASN A 128 19.43 -3.00 12.63
N PHE A 129 18.17 -3.41 12.83
CA PHE A 129 16.99 -2.62 12.55
C PHE A 129 15.92 -2.87 13.62
N PRO A 130 15.91 -2.06 14.71
CA PRO A 130 15.08 -2.32 15.88
C PRO A 130 13.60 -1.94 15.68
N TYR A 131 13.25 -1.36 14.53
CA TYR A 131 11.90 -0.91 14.24
C TYR A 131 11.05 -2.03 13.60
N GLY A 132 9.74 -1.87 13.69
CA GLY A 132 8.78 -2.85 13.17
C GLY A 132 8.21 -3.78 14.24
N SER A 133 7.37 -4.72 13.81
CA SER A 133 6.75 -5.74 14.65
C SER A 133 7.74 -6.82 15.06
N ASN A 134 7.42 -7.59 16.12
CA ASN A 134 8.18 -8.80 16.38
C ASN A 134 7.77 -9.87 15.36
N LYS A 135 8.68 -10.79 15.06
CA LYS A 135 8.39 -11.90 14.13
C LYS A 135 7.21 -12.74 14.59
N GLU A 136 7.08 -12.93 15.89
CA GLU A 136 6.01 -13.68 16.54
C GLU A 136 4.62 -13.07 16.27
N ASP A 137 4.52 -11.75 16.22
CA ASP A 137 3.27 -11.06 15.93
C ASP A 137 2.78 -11.39 14.51
N ILE A 138 3.70 -11.47 13.55
CA ILE A 138 3.37 -11.86 12.18
C ILE A 138 3.03 -13.36 12.08
N ILE A 139 3.72 -14.21 12.84
CA ILE A 139 3.37 -15.64 12.93
C ILE A 139 1.96 -15.82 13.48
N ASN A 140 1.55 -15.03 14.47
CA ASN A 140 0.20 -15.05 15.02
C ASN A 140 -0.85 -14.64 13.98
N ILE A 141 -0.57 -13.67 13.11
CA ILE A 141 -1.43 -13.32 11.97
C ILE A 141 -1.59 -14.51 11.01
N ILE A 142 -0.49 -15.19 10.68
CA ILE A 142 -0.53 -16.39 9.81
C ILE A 142 -1.37 -17.50 10.45
N GLN A 143 -1.15 -17.79 11.72
CA GLN A 143 -1.92 -18.80 12.46
C GLN A 143 -3.39 -18.41 12.55
N GLY A 144 -3.69 -17.16 12.92
CA GLY A 144 -5.05 -16.63 13.00
C GLY A 144 -5.79 -16.72 11.67
N THR A 145 -5.09 -16.57 10.53
CA THR A 145 -5.68 -16.76 9.20
C THR A 145 -6.24 -18.15 9.00
N TYR A 146 -5.66 -19.19 9.59
CA TYR A 146 -6.10 -20.57 9.44
C TYR A 146 -7.03 -21.04 10.58
N LEU A 147 -6.92 -20.41 11.76
CA LEU A 147 -7.73 -20.80 12.93
C LEU A 147 -9.08 -20.08 12.99
N ASP A 148 -9.06 -18.74 12.90
CA ASP A 148 -10.25 -17.88 12.95
C ASP A 148 -9.94 -16.57 12.19
N ARG A 149 -9.96 -16.65 10.88
CA ARG A 149 -9.68 -15.50 10.00
C ARG A 149 -10.62 -14.32 10.23
N PRO A 150 -11.95 -14.51 10.44
CA PRO A 150 -12.86 -13.41 10.76
C PRO A 150 -12.41 -12.62 12.00
N LYS A 151 -12.03 -13.31 13.07
CA LYS A 151 -11.53 -12.68 14.29
C LYS A 151 -10.22 -11.96 14.04
N MET A 152 -9.26 -12.60 13.39
CA MET A 152 -7.95 -12.01 13.07
C MET A 152 -8.10 -10.72 12.26
N LEU A 153 -8.98 -10.70 11.25
CA LEU A 153 -9.27 -9.51 10.45
C LEU A 153 -9.97 -8.41 11.26
N ARG A 154 -10.82 -8.77 12.22
CA ARG A 154 -11.47 -7.83 13.13
C ARG A 154 -10.42 -7.19 14.05
N ASP A 155 -9.62 -8.00 14.72
CA ASP A 155 -8.57 -7.54 15.62
C ASP A 155 -7.58 -6.60 14.89
N PHE A 156 -7.25 -6.90 13.63
CA PHE A 156 -6.44 -6.04 12.78
C PHE A 156 -7.14 -4.69 12.47
N GLY A 157 -8.43 -4.72 12.17
CA GLY A 157 -9.23 -3.52 11.91
C GLY A 157 -9.29 -2.60 13.13
N ASP A 158 -9.34 -3.15 14.34
CA ASP A 158 -9.44 -2.39 15.60
C ASP A 158 -8.18 -1.56 15.91
N ILE A 159 -7.04 -1.90 15.31
CA ILE A 159 -5.77 -1.16 15.47
C ILE A 159 -5.40 -0.29 14.27
N PHE A 160 -6.17 -0.36 13.18
CA PHE A 160 -5.81 0.26 11.89
C PHE A 160 -6.01 1.78 11.89
N PHE A 161 -7.11 2.26 12.45
CA PHE A 161 -7.45 3.68 12.52
C PHE A 161 -7.14 4.26 13.90
N PHE A 162 -6.77 5.53 13.95
CA PHE A 162 -6.61 6.26 15.19
C PHE A 162 -7.92 6.94 15.61
N GLN A 163 -8.65 7.48 14.62
CA GLN A 163 -9.94 8.11 14.86
C GLN A 163 -11.03 7.07 15.11
N HIS A 164 -12.04 7.48 15.85
CA HIS A 164 -13.22 6.62 16.05
C HIS A 164 -13.91 6.35 14.73
N THR A 165 -14.09 5.08 14.41
CA THR A 165 -14.85 4.63 13.24
C THR A 165 -16.26 4.22 13.66
N THR A 166 -17.27 4.51 12.83
CA THR A 166 -18.62 4.00 13.05
C THR A 166 -18.68 2.50 12.84
N GLN A 167 -19.62 1.82 13.48
CA GLN A 167 -19.81 0.37 13.27
C GLN A 167 -20.00 0.00 11.78
N PRO A 168 -20.85 0.69 10.98
CA PRO A 168 -20.97 0.39 9.55
C PRO A 168 -19.66 0.53 8.78
N PHE A 169 -18.83 1.52 9.12
CA PHE A 169 -17.51 1.68 8.51
C PHE A 169 -16.57 0.51 8.85
N SER A 170 -16.52 0.11 10.11
CA SER A 170 -15.71 -1.03 10.56
C SER A 170 -16.16 -2.35 9.90
N GLU A 171 -17.46 -2.52 9.69
CA GLU A 171 -18.01 -3.67 8.96
C GLU A 171 -17.64 -3.63 7.47
N TRP A 172 -17.74 -2.45 6.83
CA TRP A 172 -17.28 -2.27 5.45
C TRP A 172 -15.79 -2.56 5.30
N PHE A 173 -14.95 -2.04 6.21
CA PHE A 173 -13.51 -2.30 6.20
C PHE A 173 -13.19 -3.80 6.34
N LEU A 174 -13.89 -4.49 7.24
CA LEU A 174 -13.78 -5.95 7.40
C LEU A 174 -14.15 -6.71 6.12
N GLN A 175 -15.18 -6.25 5.37
CA GLN A 175 -15.56 -6.85 4.10
C GLN A 175 -14.47 -6.77 3.04
N LEU A 176 -13.64 -5.72 3.03
CA LEU A 176 -12.49 -5.64 2.12
C LEU A 176 -11.51 -6.80 2.38
N GLY A 177 -11.25 -7.10 3.66
CA GLY A 177 -10.41 -8.23 4.05
C GLY A 177 -10.98 -9.60 3.64
N PHE A 178 -12.32 -9.76 3.68
CA PHE A 178 -12.97 -11.02 3.27
C PHE A 178 -12.89 -11.29 1.77
N GLN A 179 -12.69 -10.27 0.93
CA GLN A 179 -12.49 -10.45 -0.51
C GLN A 179 -11.15 -11.10 -0.85
N ALA A 180 -10.17 -11.05 0.06
CA ALA A 180 -8.89 -11.72 -0.12
C ALA A 180 -9.02 -13.24 0.06
N ALA A 181 -8.17 -14.02 -0.63
CA ALA A 181 -8.03 -15.44 -0.34
C ALA A 181 -7.26 -15.65 0.97
N GLY A 182 -7.67 -16.66 1.77
CA GLY A 182 -7.00 -16.96 3.04
C GLY A 182 -5.51 -17.28 2.85
N TRP A 183 -5.17 -18.11 1.86
CA TRP A 183 -3.76 -18.42 1.55
C TRP A 183 -2.97 -17.18 1.12
N ALA A 184 -3.55 -16.28 0.29
CA ALA A 184 -2.89 -15.04 -0.10
C ALA A 184 -2.63 -14.14 1.11
N THR A 185 -3.59 -14.07 2.04
CA THR A 185 -3.45 -13.36 3.32
C THR A 185 -2.24 -13.86 4.10
N ALA A 186 -2.07 -15.18 4.23
CA ALA A 186 -0.97 -15.81 4.95
C ALA A 186 0.38 -15.70 4.20
N GLU A 187 0.39 -15.88 2.88
CA GLU A 187 1.61 -15.81 2.07
C GLU A 187 2.21 -14.39 2.05
N ILE A 188 1.39 -13.34 2.00
CA ILE A 188 1.88 -11.96 2.15
C ILE A 188 2.49 -11.76 3.55
N ALA A 189 1.89 -12.30 4.60
CA ALA A 189 2.47 -12.21 5.94
C ALA A 189 3.83 -12.95 6.05
N LYS A 190 3.99 -14.09 5.38
CA LYS A 190 5.30 -14.77 5.27
C LYS A 190 6.32 -13.90 4.53
N MET A 191 5.93 -13.27 3.42
CA MET A 191 6.79 -12.35 2.66
C MET A 191 7.35 -11.23 3.55
N TRP A 192 6.56 -10.65 4.48
CA TRP A 192 7.06 -9.62 5.41
C TRP A 192 8.16 -10.14 6.35
N ILE A 193 8.13 -11.44 6.68
CA ILE A 193 9.19 -12.07 7.48
C ILE A 193 10.46 -12.28 6.63
N GLU A 194 10.32 -12.70 5.39
CA GLU A 194 11.39 -13.20 4.55
C GLU A 194 12.13 -12.09 3.80
N GLU A 195 11.41 -11.07 3.32
CA GLU A 195 11.97 -10.06 2.42
C GLU A 195 12.26 -8.73 3.11
N VAL A 196 13.21 -8.00 2.53
CA VAL A 196 13.62 -6.65 2.94
C VAL A 196 13.84 -5.76 1.71
N LEU A 197 13.78 -4.44 1.91
CA LEU A 197 13.83 -3.43 0.86
C LEU A 197 14.87 -2.32 1.14
N PHE A 198 15.90 -2.59 1.95
CA PHE A 198 16.89 -1.58 2.30
C PHE A 198 17.57 -0.98 1.07
N ASN A 199 18.09 -1.84 0.20
CA ASN A 199 18.78 -1.40 -1.03
C ASN A 199 17.82 -0.76 -2.03
N ASP A 200 16.54 -1.16 -2.03
CA ASP A 200 15.53 -0.62 -2.94
C ASP A 200 15.24 0.86 -2.67
N LEU A 201 15.28 1.30 -1.41
CA LEU A 201 15.09 2.70 -1.04
C LEU A 201 16.14 3.61 -1.67
N GLU A 202 17.39 3.16 -1.72
CA GLU A 202 18.51 3.91 -2.28
C GLU A 202 18.43 4.06 -3.80
N GLU A 203 17.66 3.23 -4.49
CA GLU A 203 17.45 3.28 -5.94
C GLU A 203 16.38 4.31 -6.37
N ILE A 204 15.62 4.88 -5.44
CA ILE A 204 14.55 5.83 -5.75
C ILE A 204 15.17 7.20 -6.09
N ARG A 205 14.86 7.73 -7.29
CA ARG A 205 15.42 8.99 -7.82
C ARG A 205 14.35 10.06 -8.06
N VAL A 206 13.07 9.70 -8.08
CA VAL A 206 11.98 10.64 -8.34
C VAL A 206 11.59 11.39 -7.07
N PRO A 207 10.96 12.57 -7.18
CA PRO A 207 10.34 13.22 -6.03
C PRO A 207 9.40 12.27 -5.29
N THR A 208 9.53 12.21 -3.97
CA THR A 208 8.79 11.25 -3.14
C THR A 208 8.11 11.95 -1.98
N LEU A 209 6.79 11.77 -1.87
CA LEU A 209 5.99 12.15 -0.71
C LEU A 209 5.83 10.94 0.21
N ILE A 210 6.07 11.13 1.49
CA ILE A 210 5.81 10.13 2.53
C ILE A 210 4.78 10.72 3.50
N ILE A 211 3.60 10.12 3.58
CA ILE A 211 2.58 10.44 4.60
C ILE A 211 2.52 9.30 5.59
N HIS A 212 2.62 9.61 6.89
CA HIS A 212 2.61 8.58 7.92
C HIS A 212 1.92 9.08 9.19
N GLY A 213 0.99 8.31 9.73
CA GLY A 213 0.34 8.59 10.99
C GLY A 213 1.27 8.36 12.18
N ILE A 214 1.37 9.32 13.10
CA ILE A 214 2.26 9.16 14.27
C ILE A 214 1.74 8.13 15.28
N HIS A 215 0.45 7.78 15.21
CA HIS A 215 -0.20 6.78 16.07
C HIS A 215 -0.38 5.43 15.35
N ASP A 216 0.39 5.19 14.28
CA ASP A 216 0.31 3.94 13.53
C ASP A 216 0.79 2.74 14.38
N LYS A 217 -0.15 1.83 14.66
CA LYS A 217 0.08 0.60 15.44
C LYS A 217 0.39 -0.63 14.55
N VAL A 218 0.31 -0.47 13.23
CA VAL A 218 0.55 -1.53 12.25
C VAL A 218 1.96 -1.40 11.67
N VAL A 219 2.29 -0.22 11.15
CA VAL A 219 3.61 0.13 10.63
C VAL A 219 4.15 1.29 11.46
N PRO A 220 5.10 1.07 12.37
CA PRO A 220 5.62 2.14 13.23
C PRO A 220 6.11 3.35 12.44
N PHE A 221 5.80 4.57 12.94
CA PHE A 221 6.17 5.85 12.30
C PHE A 221 7.65 5.94 11.94
N GLN A 222 8.53 5.29 12.73
CA GLN A 222 9.97 5.23 12.49
C GLN A 222 10.32 4.64 11.11
N LEU A 223 9.47 3.81 10.52
CA LEU A 223 9.70 3.31 9.16
C LEU A 223 9.58 4.45 8.13
N GLY A 224 8.67 5.39 8.32
CA GLY A 224 8.57 6.60 7.51
C GLY A 224 9.80 7.50 7.64
N GLU A 225 10.33 7.64 8.87
CA GLU A 225 11.57 8.39 9.11
C GLU A 225 12.76 7.76 8.38
N VAL A 226 12.92 6.43 8.45
CA VAL A 226 13.97 5.70 7.73
C VAL A 226 13.81 5.84 6.21
N GLN A 227 12.60 5.74 5.69
CA GLN A 227 12.35 5.98 4.26
C GLN A 227 12.80 7.38 3.86
N ASN A 228 12.46 8.40 4.65
CA ASN A 228 12.85 9.78 4.38
C ASN A 228 14.37 10.01 4.46
N GLN A 229 15.07 9.29 5.32
CA GLN A 229 16.54 9.34 5.42
C GLN A 229 17.21 8.67 4.23
N CYS A 230 16.67 7.57 3.72
CA CYS A 230 17.28 6.79 2.63
C CYS A 230 16.93 7.33 1.23
N ILE A 231 15.74 7.92 1.05
CA ILE A 231 15.30 8.47 -0.25
C ILE A 231 15.72 9.94 -0.36
N LYS A 232 16.72 10.22 -1.17
CA LYS A 232 17.36 11.56 -1.26
C LYS A 232 16.40 12.71 -1.58
N ASN A 233 15.40 12.47 -2.44
CA ASN A 233 14.43 13.48 -2.86
C ASN A 233 13.05 13.16 -2.27
N SER A 234 12.98 13.10 -0.96
CA SER A 234 11.74 12.80 -0.25
C SER A 234 11.37 13.86 0.77
N ARG A 235 10.08 13.91 1.08
CA ARG A 235 9.50 14.75 2.11
C ARG A 235 8.55 13.89 2.96
N LEU A 236 8.83 13.81 4.27
CA LEU A 236 7.97 13.15 5.25
C LEU A 236 6.97 14.17 5.83
N VAL A 237 5.71 13.84 5.77
CA VAL A 237 4.61 14.60 6.36
C VAL A 237 3.97 13.76 7.47
N PRO A 238 4.25 14.07 8.74
CA PRO A 238 3.64 13.36 9.87
C PRO A 238 2.18 13.78 10.01
N PHE A 239 1.29 12.79 10.12
CA PHE A 239 -0.13 12.99 10.38
C PHE A 239 -0.43 12.74 11.85
N ILE A 240 -0.56 13.85 12.61
CA ILE A 240 -0.57 13.83 14.08
C ILE A 240 -1.85 13.27 14.71
N PHE A 241 -2.93 13.16 13.95
CA PHE A 241 -4.20 12.58 14.39
C PHE A 241 -4.57 11.33 13.60
N SER A 242 -3.55 10.57 13.13
CA SER A 242 -3.75 9.40 12.30
C SER A 242 -3.00 8.18 12.81
N GLY A 243 -3.63 7.02 12.59
CA GLY A 243 -3.02 5.69 12.65
C GLY A 243 -2.53 5.23 11.28
N HIS A 244 -2.72 3.94 10.99
CA HIS A 244 -2.32 3.34 9.71
C HIS A 244 -3.16 3.81 8.52
N GLY A 245 -4.41 4.21 8.77
CA GLY A 245 -5.37 4.67 7.76
C GLY A 245 -5.44 6.19 7.63
N SER A 246 -4.31 6.90 7.46
CA SER A 246 -4.26 8.36 7.38
C SER A 246 -5.14 8.95 6.27
N PHE A 247 -5.37 8.21 5.19
CA PHE A 247 -6.28 8.56 4.09
C PHE A 247 -7.76 8.61 4.49
N TYR A 248 -8.09 8.12 5.68
CA TYR A 248 -9.41 8.20 6.31
C TYR A 248 -9.39 9.03 7.59
N ASP A 249 -8.44 8.81 8.49
CA ASP A 249 -8.33 9.51 9.77
C ASP A 249 -8.24 11.03 9.60
N GLN A 250 -7.46 11.50 8.64
CA GLN A 250 -7.31 12.92 8.26
C GLN A 250 -7.52 13.09 6.75
N LYS A 251 -8.66 12.61 6.27
CA LYS A 251 -8.98 12.48 4.84
C LYS A 251 -8.76 13.76 4.05
N ASP A 252 -9.24 14.88 4.55
CA ASP A 252 -9.18 16.16 3.82
C ASP A 252 -7.75 16.69 3.74
N ASP A 253 -6.99 16.63 4.84
CA ASP A 253 -5.57 16.97 4.87
C ASP A 253 -4.77 16.04 3.95
N PHE A 254 -5.09 14.75 3.96
CA PHE A 254 -4.46 13.75 3.10
C PHE A 254 -4.65 14.06 1.62
N ASN A 255 -5.89 14.32 1.21
CA ASN A 255 -6.20 14.66 -0.17
C ASN A 255 -5.55 15.98 -0.59
N MET A 256 -5.56 16.98 0.28
CA MET A 256 -4.94 18.28 0.04
C MET A 256 -3.41 18.16 -0.13
N GLU A 257 -2.74 17.39 0.75
CA GLU A 257 -1.29 17.19 0.68
C GLU A 257 -0.89 16.38 -0.56
N LEU A 258 -1.67 15.35 -0.89
CA LEU A 258 -1.45 14.57 -2.11
C LEU A 258 -1.63 15.42 -3.37
N MET A 259 -2.70 16.23 -3.45
CA MET A 259 -2.91 17.13 -4.58
C MET A 259 -1.79 18.17 -4.72
N ARG A 260 -1.36 18.77 -3.61
CA ARG A 260 -0.23 19.69 -3.59
C ARG A 260 1.01 19.02 -4.20
N PHE A 261 1.36 17.83 -3.73
CA PHE A 261 2.49 17.08 -4.26
C PHE A 261 2.37 16.74 -5.75
N ILE A 262 1.17 16.41 -6.21
CA ILE A 262 0.91 16.12 -7.62
C ILE A 262 1.17 17.37 -8.49
N GLU A 263 0.83 18.57 -8.01
CA GLU A 263 0.94 19.82 -8.76
C GLU A 263 2.35 20.46 -8.70
N GLU A 264 3.14 20.19 -7.69
CA GLU A 264 4.57 20.57 -7.64
C GLU A 264 5.33 19.99 -8.85
#